data_2cebd0a9cd7c2ffafef0e54e7473720c
#
_entry.id   2cebd0a9cd7c2ffafef0e54e7473720c
#
_cell.length_a   1.000
_cell.length_b   1.000
_cell.length_c   1.000
_cell.angle_alpha   90.00
_cell.angle_beta   90.00
_cell.angle_gamma   90.00
#
_symmetry.space_group_name_H-M   'P 1'
#
loop_
_entity.id
_entity.type
_entity.pdbx_description
1 polymer ?
#
loop_
_entity_poly.entity_id
_entity_poly.type
_entity_poly.pdbx_seq_one_letter_code
_entity_poly.pdbx_strand_id
1 'polypeptide(L)'
;MSSWHIWIDTGGTFTDCLALDPSGTLRRAKVLSSSALRAVVAEVESADVLRIVEDWGAAPGVVDGLELRALSGDAEPARIASYDPASGRMRLERGIGGVRSGAAVEVRSPEEAPVLAARLVTGTPYGAPLPPLAMRLATTRGTNALLERRGAATALFITRGFGDLLRIGTQQRPELFALDVRKPPPLYAAAAEVVERRAADGSVLVPLDVDAARAAAERIAFTGVRSAAVALAHAFRDPAHERALARALRAAGFEHVSLSSELAPFIGLLARAETAVVDAYLGPVIGGYLEGVRRELGGGRLHVMTSAGGLVRPEDFRAKDSLLSGPAGGVVGAALAGRRSGHARAIAFDMGGTSTDVARVDGDFEYVWEHEVGGARIVAPALAIESVAAGGGSICAFDAQGLRVGPESAGASPGPACYGAGGPLTVTDCNLLLG
;
A
#
# COMPACT_ATOMS: atom_id res chain seq x y z
N MET A 1 -6.29 -30.90 -10.15
CA MET A 1 -6.05 -30.80 -8.69
C MET A 1 -6.75 -29.55 -8.21
N SER A 2 -7.61 -29.67 -7.24
CA SER A 2 -8.28 -28.53 -6.60
C SER A 2 -7.24 -27.69 -5.86
N SER A 3 -7.14 -26.40 -6.18
CA SER A 3 -6.20 -25.46 -5.55
C SER A 3 -6.93 -24.56 -4.57
N TRP A 4 -6.23 -24.00 -3.62
CA TRP A 4 -6.75 -22.95 -2.75
C TRP A 4 -7.03 -21.68 -3.56
N HIS A 5 -8.13 -21.02 -3.26
CA HIS A 5 -8.44 -19.67 -3.76
C HIS A 5 -8.40 -18.70 -2.59
N ILE A 6 -7.48 -17.74 -2.65
CA ILE A 6 -7.22 -16.80 -1.56
C ILE A 6 -7.45 -15.37 -2.05
N TRP A 7 -8.16 -14.57 -1.28
CA TRP A 7 -8.38 -13.14 -1.46
C TRP A 7 -7.81 -12.41 -0.27
N ILE A 8 -6.93 -11.46 -0.53
CA ILE A 8 -6.24 -10.66 0.48
C ILE A 8 -6.55 -9.20 0.25
N ASP A 9 -6.89 -8.50 1.32
CA ASP A 9 -6.90 -7.05 1.38
C ASP A 9 -5.91 -6.58 2.44
N THR A 10 -4.82 -5.95 2.00
CA THR A 10 -3.80 -5.38 2.89
C THR A 10 -4.07 -3.90 3.09
N GLY A 11 -4.73 -3.57 4.20
CA GLY A 11 -4.94 -2.20 4.64
C GLY A 11 -3.74 -1.61 5.38
N GLY A 12 -3.90 -0.41 5.94
CA GLY A 12 -2.84 0.28 6.70
C GLY A 12 -2.49 -0.40 8.02
N THR A 13 -3.47 -1.00 8.70
CA THR A 13 -3.29 -1.62 10.02
C THR A 13 -3.43 -3.14 9.98
N PHE A 14 -4.45 -3.62 9.29
CA PHE A 14 -4.76 -5.05 9.21
C PHE A 14 -4.76 -5.54 7.77
N THR A 15 -4.42 -6.80 7.62
CA THR A 15 -4.55 -7.59 6.39
C THR A 15 -5.62 -8.64 6.62
N ASP A 16 -6.71 -8.54 5.87
CA ASP A 16 -7.82 -9.46 5.86
C ASP A 16 -7.64 -10.54 4.79
N CYS A 17 -7.93 -11.78 5.14
CA CYS A 17 -7.82 -12.94 4.27
C CYS A 17 -9.12 -13.75 4.25
N LEU A 18 -9.62 -13.98 3.05
CA LEU A 18 -10.65 -14.98 2.78
C LEU A 18 -10.06 -16.09 1.92
N ALA A 19 -10.38 -17.31 2.21
CA ALA A 19 -9.89 -18.46 1.44
C ALA A 19 -10.97 -19.51 1.26
N LEU A 20 -11.06 -20.06 0.04
CA LEU A 20 -11.78 -21.31 -0.21
C LEU A 20 -10.76 -22.43 -0.29
N ASP A 21 -10.91 -23.42 0.57
CA ASP A 21 -10.09 -24.64 0.51
C ASP A 21 -10.50 -25.53 -0.68
N PRO A 22 -9.73 -26.57 -0.99
CA PRO A 22 -10.06 -27.50 -2.08
C PRO A 22 -11.41 -28.21 -1.96
N SER A 23 -12.03 -28.24 -0.77
CA SER A 23 -13.37 -28.79 -0.54
C SER A 23 -14.49 -27.76 -0.75
N GLY A 24 -14.14 -26.46 -0.95
CA GLY A 24 -15.09 -25.36 -1.03
C GLY A 24 -15.46 -24.76 0.33
N THR A 25 -14.79 -25.13 1.41
CA THR A 25 -15.01 -24.56 2.74
C THR A 25 -14.37 -23.17 2.83
N LEU A 26 -15.14 -22.19 3.30
CA LEU A 26 -14.67 -20.83 3.52
C LEU A 26 -13.87 -20.72 4.82
N ARG A 27 -12.65 -20.23 4.74
CA ARG A 27 -11.78 -19.92 5.87
C ARG A 27 -11.45 -18.44 5.90
N ARG A 28 -11.14 -17.91 7.08
CA ARG A 28 -10.81 -16.51 7.29
C ARG A 28 -9.60 -16.38 8.20
N ALA A 29 -8.77 -15.38 7.95
CA ALA A 29 -7.72 -14.95 8.87
C ALA A 29 -7.61 -13.43 8.82
N LYS A 30 -7.16 -12.85 9.92
CA LYS A 30 -6.85 -11.44 10.06
C LYS A 30 -5.52 -11.29 10.77
N VAL A 31 -4.57 -10.61 10.15
CA VAL A 31 -3.24 -10.36 10.69
C VAL A 31 -2.92 -8.86 10.66
N LEU A 32 -1.94 -8.43 11.43
CA LEU A 32 -1.44 -7.07 11.28
C LEU A 32 -0.71 -6.92 9.95
N SER A 33 -0.84 -5.78 9.29
CA SER A 33 -0.12 -5.48 8.04
C SER A 33 1.40 -5.37 8.23
N SER A 34 1.86 -5.30 9.48
CA SER A 34 3.26 -5.48 9.87
C SER A 34 3.73 -6.93 9.86
N SER A 35 2.90 -7.86 9.40
CA SER A 35 3.11 -9.32 9.43
C SER A 35 3.28 -9.88 10.84
N ALA A 36 2.35 -9.52 11.72
CA ALA A 36 2.37 -9.97 13.10
C ALA A 36 0.97 -10.39 13.58
N LEU A 37 0.97 -11.25 14.62
CA LEU A 37 -0.22 -11.63 15.38
C LEU A 37 -0.06 -11.06 16.79
N ARG A 38 -1.07 -10.33 17.28
CA ARG A 38 -1.10 -9.84 18.66
C ARG A 38 -1.76 -10.84 19.58
N ALA A 39 -1.26 -10.87 20.83
CA ALA A 39 -1.86 -11.62 21.90
C ALA A 39 -1.62 -10.94 23.25
N VAL A 40 -2.46 -11.34 24.23
CA VAL A 40 -2.28 -11.04 25.64
C VAL A 40 -1.85 -12.32 26.36
N VAL A 41 -0.82 -12.25 27.18
CA VAL A 41 -0.37 -13.36 27.99
C VAL A 41 -1.39 -13.60 29.10
N ALA A 42 -2.05 -14.74 29.06
CA ALA A 42 -2.97 -15.17 30.11
C ALA A 42 -2.21 -15.60 31.37
N GLU A 43 -1.14 -16.37 31.19
CA GLU A 43 -0.34 -16.95 32.27
C GLU A 43 1.11 -17.18 31.84
N VAL A 44 2.05 -17.01 32.76
CA VAL A 44 3.45 -17.40 32.60
C VAL A 44 3.68 -18.64 33.46
N GLU A 45 3.72 -19.81 32.83
CA GLU A 45 3.92 -21.10 33.53
C GLU A 45 5.40 -21.31 33.96
N SER A 46 6.33 -20.88 33.11
CA SER A 46 7.76 -20.87 33.38
C SER A 46 8.46 -19.77 32.58
N ALA A 47 9.77 -19.61 32.73
CA ALA A 47 10.51 -18.61 31.97
C ALA A 47 10.39 -18.78 30.45
N ASP A 48 10.20 -20.01 29.96
CA ASP A 48 10.13 -20.40 28.55
C ASP A 48 8.75 -20.91 28.12
N VAL A 49 7.74 -20.91 29.01
CA VAL A 49 6.37 -21.38 28.71
C VAL A 49 5.37 -20.35 29.17
N LEU A 50 4.54 -19.92 28.23
CA LEU A 50 3.44 -19.00 28.50
C LEU A 50 2.16 -19.49 27.81
N ARG A 51 1.02 -18.98 28.26
CA ARG A 51 -0.28 -19.20 27.64
C ARG A 51 -0.86 -17.85 27.23
N ILE A 52 -1.41 -17.81 26.01
CA ILE A 52 -2.05 -16.61 25.45
C ILE A 52 -3.58 -16.72 25.51
N VAL A 53 -4.25 -15.58 25.47
CA VAL A 53 -5.71 -15.47 25.48
C VAL A 53 -6.31 -15.70 24.10
N GLU A 54 -5.68 -15.16 23.06
CA GLU A 54 -6.23 -15.15 21.70
C GLU A 54 -6.12 -16.50 21.01
N ASP A 55 -7.21 -16.86 20.33
CA ASP A 55 -7.23 -17.93 19.34
C ASP A 55 -7.14 -17.31 17.93
N TRP A 56 -6.02 -17.55 17.27
CA TRP A 56 -5.80 -17.08 15.89
C TRP A 56 -6.37 -18.01 14.84
N GLY A 57 -7.03 -19.12 15.25
CA GLY A 57 -7.45 -20.17 14.33
C GLY A 57 -6.28 -20.90 13.65
N ALA A 58 -5.06 -20.76 14.20
CA ALA A 58 -3.86 -21.37 13.65
C ALA A 58 -3.87 -22.87 13.86
N ALA A 59 -3.53 -23.66 12.83
CA ALA A 59 -3.26 -25.08 13.02
C ALA A 59 -1.94 -25.27 13.81
N PRO A 60 -1.75 -26.43 14.48
CA PRO A 60 -0.49 -26.75 15.15
C PRO A 60 0.72 -26.59 14.21
N GLY A 61 1.79 -26.00 14.70
CA GLY A 61 3.04 -25.79 13.95
C GLY A 61 3.08 -24.58 13.03
N VAL A 62 1.97 -23.86 12.79
CA VAL A 62 1.93 -22.72 11.87
C VAL A 62 2.81 -21.56 12.33
N VAL A 63 2.87 -21.31 13.63
CA VAL A 63 3.65 -20.21 14.22
C VAL A 63 4.97 -20.68 14.84
N ASP A 64 5.29 -21.96 14.79
CA ASP A 64 6.53 -22.49 15.29
C ASP A 64 7.72 -21.94 14.47
N GLY A 65 8.78 -21.54 15.15
CA GLY A 65 9.95 -20.89 14.54
C GLY A 65 9.79 -19.38 14.34
N LEU A 66 8.58 -18.81 14.51
CA LEU A 66 8.39 -17.36 14.49
C LEU A 66 8.90 -16.70 15.78
N GLU A 67 9.04 -15.38 15.74
CA GLU A 67 9.59 -14.58 16.85
C GLU A 67 8.50 -14.01 17.72
N LEU A 68 8.51 -14.31 19.02
CA LEU A 68 7.68 -13.64 20.03
C LEU A 68 8.41 -12.43 20.59
N ARG A 69 7.73 -11.28 20.64
CA ARG A 69 8.23 -10.02 21.21
C ARG A 69 7.24 -9.46 22.22
N ALA A 70 7.73 -9.01 23.36
CA ALA A 70 6.94 -8.18 24.26
C ALA A 70 6.77 -6.77 23.68
N LEU A 71 5.58 -6.19 23.83
CA LEU A 71 5.28 -4.82 23.35
C LEU A 71 5.70 -3.75 24.36
N SER A 72 6.02 -4.11 25.58
CA SER A 72 6.50 -3.22 26.63
C SER A 72 7.76 -3.80 27.30
N GLY A 73 8.66 -2.91 27.71
CA GLY A 73 9.94 -3.30 28.31
C GLY A 73 11.02 -3.63 27.28
N ASP A 74 12.23 -3.96 27.79
CA ASP A 74 13.45 -4.22 26.99
C ASP A 74 13.72 -5.72 26.81
N ALA A 75 12.66 -6.55 26.89
CA ALA A 75 12.81 -7.99 26.73
C ALA A 75 13.29 -8.34 25.31
N GLU A 76 14.38 -9.11 25.23
CA GLU A 76 14.82 -9.62 23.93
C GLU A 76 13.80 -10.62 23.35
N PRO A 77 13.51 -10.53 22.04
CA PRO A 77 12.61 -11.46 21.37
C PRO A 77 13.08 -12.91 21.49
N ALA A 78 12.14 -13.86 21.60
CA ALA A 78 12.43 -15.29 21.66
C ALA A 78 11.71 -16.05 20.54
N ARG A 79 12.33 -17.10 20.00
CA ARG A 79 11.66 -17.96 19.02
C ARG A 79 10.69 -18.91 19.69
N ILE A 80 9.58 -19.16 19.01
CA ILE A 80 8.56 -20.12 19.41
C ILE A 80 9.05 -21.52 19.03
N ALA A 81 9.28 -22.38 20.02
CA ALA A 81 9.61 -23.77 19.80
C ALA A 81 8.39 -24.61 19.45
N SER A 82 7.22 -24.31 20.06
CA SER A 82 5.94 -24.94 19.74
C SER A 82 4.76 -24.13 20.27
N TYR A 83 3.64 -24.19 19.56
CA TYR A 83 2.37 -23.60 19.95
C TYR A 83 1.24 -24.64 19.87
N ASP A 84 0.50 -24.82 20.95
CA ASP A 84 -0.72 -25.63 21.00
C ASP A 84 -1.95 -24.71 20.95
N PRO A 85 -2.67 -24.64 19.83
CA PRO A 85 -3.83 -23.77 19.68
C PRO A 85 -5.01 -24.19 20.57
N ALA A 86 -5.10 -25.47 20.98
CA ALA A 86 -6.22 -25.95 21.79
C ALA A 86 -6.14 -25.42 23.24
N SER A 87 -4.94 -25.22 23.76
CA SER A 87 -4.73 -24.70 25.13
C SER A 87 -4.23 -23.25 25.14
N GLY A 88 -3.84 -22.69 23.99
CA GLY A 88 -3.14 -21.40 23.89
C GLY A 88 -1.71 -21.45 24.44
N ARG A 89 -1.18 -22.64 24.71
CA ARG A 89 0.12 -22.84 25.34
C ARG A 89 1.24 -22.69 24.32
N MET A 90 2.22 -21.85 24.64
CA MET A 90 3.36 -21.55 23.79
C MET A 90 4.65 -21.85 24.55
N ARG A 91 5.51 -22.65 23.95
CA ARG A 91 6.86 -22.91 24.41
C ARG A 91 7.86 -22.11 23.57
N LEU A 92 8.81 -21.48 24.21
CA LEU A 92 9.89 -20.70 23.60
C LEU A 92 11.20 -21.49 23.61
N GLU A 93 12.09 -21.23 22.66
CA GLU A 93 13.45 -21.83 22.64
C GLU A 93 14.33 -21.31 23.78
N ARG A 94 14.04 -20.09 24.28
CA ARG A 94 14.67 -19.48 25.44
C ARG A 94 13.64 -18.67 26.22
N GLY A 95 13.90 -18.48 27.50
CA GLY A 95 13.04 -17.65 28.34
C GLY A 95 12.99 -16.20 27.87
N ILE A 96 11.79 -15.59 27.96
CA ILE A 96 11.59 -14.18 27.71
C ILE A 96 11.43 -13.45 29.04
N GLY A 97 12.44 -12.67 29.44
CA GLY A 97 12.43 -11.95 30.71
C GLY A 97 11.42 -10.80 30.73
N GLY A 98 10.87 -10.51 31.92
CA GLY A 98 10.00 -9.33 32.15
C GLY A 98 8.58 -9.44 31.64
N VAL A 99 8.18 -10.52 30.97
CA VAL A 99 6.80 -10.76 30.55
C VAL A 99 5.98 -11.27 31.75
N ARG A 100 4.78 -10.71 31.93
CA ARG A 100 3.85 -11.05 33.01
C ARG A 100 2.47 -11.36 32.45
N SER A 101 1.62 -11.99 33.24
CA SER A 101 0.19 -12.10 32.91
C SER A 101 -0.41 -10.72 32.66
N GLY A 102 -1.20 -10.58 31.63
CA GLY A 102 -1.75 -9.32 31.11
C GLY A 102 -0.82 -8.55 30.16
N ALA A 103 0.43 -8.98 29.96
CA ALA A 103 1.34 -8.31 29.02
C ALA A 103 0.89 -8.55 27.56
N ALA A 104 0.93 -7.50 26.77
CA ALA A 104 0.72 -7.59 25.31
C ALA A 104 2.01 -8.06 24.62
N VAL A 105 1.86 -9.02 23.70
CA VAL A 105 2.95 -9.61 22.91
C VAL A 105 2.58 -9.66 21.44
N GLU A 106 3.59 -9.72 20.58
CA GLU A 106 3.45 -9.95 19.14
C GLU A 106 4.26 -11.16 18.69
N VAL A 107 3.63 -12.03 17.89
CA VAL A 107 4.32 -13.07 17.11
C VAL A 107 4.59 -12.50 15.73
N ARG A 108 5.85 -12.32 15.36
CA ARG A 108 6.28 -11.71 14.10
C ARG A 108 6.76 -12.73 13.10
N SER A 109 6.27 -12.60 11.87
CA SER A 109 6.77 -13.32 10.70
C SER A 109 7.74 -12.42 9.92
N PRO A 110 8.85 -12.96 9.40
CA PRO A 110 9.70 -12.24 8.44
C PRO A 110 9.11 -12.20 7.02
N GLU A 111 8.04 -12.96 6.78
CA GLU A 111 7.32 -12.97 5.51
C GLU A 111 6.37 -11.78 5.42
N GLU A 112 5.88 -11.44 4.22
CA GLU A 112 4.86 -10.41 4.06
C GLU A 112 3.50 -10.86 4.64
N ALA A 113 2.71 -9.92 5.14
CA ALA A 113 1.43 -10.21 5.81
C ALA A 113 0.45 -11.09 5.00
N PRO A 114 0.34 -10.96 3.67
CA PRO A 114 -0.45 -11.89 2.85
C PRO A 114 0.01 -13.34 2.94
N VAL A 115 1.31 -13.55 3.10
CA VAL A 115 1.89 -14.91 3.23
C VAL A 115 1.57 -15.50 4.59
N LEU A 116 1.76 -14.72 5.67
CA LEU A 116 1.37 -15.14 7.03
C LEU A 116 -0.12 -15.49 7.09
N ALA A 117 -0.98 -14.65 6.51
CA ALA A 117 -2.41 -14.91 6.44
C ALA A 117 -2.74 -16.19 5.65
N ALA A 118 -2.04 -16.42 4.53
CA ALA A 118 -2.17 -17.65 3.74
C ALA A 118 -1.75 -18.90 4.53
N ARG A 119 -0.66 -18.82 5.33
CA ARG A 119 -0.25 -19.91 6.21
C ARG A 119 -1.31 -20.26 7.25
N LEU A 120 -1.91 -19.24 7.88
CA LEU A 120 -2.98 -19.44 8.86
C LEU A 120 -4.17 -20.20 8.25
N VAL A 121 -4.69 -19.75 7.10
CA VAL A 121 -5.88 -20.37 6.49
C VAL A 121 -5.60 -21.76 5.91
N THR A 122 -4.38 -22.00 5.41
CA THR A 122 -3.99 -23.31 4.85
C THR A 122 -3.47 -24.31 5.90
N GLY A 123 -3.17 -23.83 7.11
CA GLY A 123 -2.54 -24.65 8.14
C GLY A 123 -1.10 -25.04 7.83
N THR A 124 -0.39 -24.23 7.02
CA THR A 124 0.97 -24.53 6.57
C THR A 124 2.01 -23.94 7.53
N PRO A 125 2.89 -24.74 8.12
CA PRO A 125 3.95 -24.26 9.01
C PRO A 125 4.86 -23.22 8.37
N TYR A 126 5.41 -22.32 9.19
CA TYR A 126 6.44 -21.40 8.75
C TYR A 126 7.64 -22.17 8.17
N GLY A 127 8.17 -21.68 7.03
CA GLY A 127 9.29 -22.35 6.32
C GLY A 127 8.89 -23.55 5.46
N ALA A 128 7.68 -24.10 5.60
CA ALA A 128 7.20 -25.13 4.71
C ALA A 128 6.60 -24.52 3.41
N PRO A 129 6.68 -25.22 2.27
CA PRO A 129 6.09 -24.75 1.02
C PRO A 129 4.57 -24.67 1.14
N LEU A 130 3.98 -23.58 0.67
CA LEU A 130 2.53 -23.43 0.59
C LEU A 130 1.92 -24.42 -0.41
N PRO A 131 0.70 -24.91 -0.18
CA PRO A 131 -0.01 -25.75 -1.14
C PRO A 131 -0.32 -24.98 -2.44
N PRO A 132 -0.64 -25.67 -3.55
CA PRO A 132 -1.05 -25.01 -4.79
C PRO A 132 -2.21 -24.04 -4.55
N LEU A 133 -2.00 -22.76 -4.86
CA LEU A 133 -2.97 -21.71 -4.59
C LEU A 133 -3.02 -20.65 -5.70
N ALA A 134 -4.15 -19.93 -5.73
CA ALA A 134 -4.33 -18.73 -6.52
C ALA A 134 -4.71 -17.56 -5.59
N MET A 135 -3.80 -16.60 -5.43
CA MET A 135 -3.97 -15.42 -4.59
C MET A 135 -4.41 -14.23 -5.43
N ARG A 136 -5.36 -13.47 -4.91
CA ARG A 136 -5.80 -12.17 -5.41
C ARG A 136 -5.55 -11.16 -4.30
N LEU A 137 -4.75 -10.14 -4.59
CA LEU A 137 -4.21 -9.20 -3.62
C LEU A 137 -4.64 -7.78 -3.95
N ALA A 138 -5.35 -7.14 -3.03
CA ALA A 138 -5.50 -5.68 -2.96
C ALA A 138 -4.57 -5.14 -1.87
N THR A 139 -4.07 -3.90 -2.03
CA THR A 139 -3.13 -3.34 -1.06
C THR A 139 -3.16 -1.82 -1.03
N THR A 140 -3.12 -1.23 0.16
CA THR A 140 -2.90 0.20 0.37
C THR A 140 -1.42 0.56 0.54
N ARG A 141 -0.49 -0.37 0.27
CA ARG A 141 0.96 -0.16 0.49
C ARG A 141 1.50 1.04 -0.28
N GLY A 142 1.07 1.20 -1.55
CA GLY A 142 1.46 2.34 -2.38
C GLY A 142 0.91 3.66 -1.86
N THR A 143 -0.37 3.69 -1.50
CA THR A 143 -1.02 4.86 -0.93
C THR A 143 -0.34 5.31 0.36
N ASN A 144 -0.08 4.36 1.28
CA ASN A 144 0.60 4.66 2.54
C ASN A 144 2.04 5.15 2.32
N ALA A 145 2.80 4.51 1.42
CA ALA A 145 4.15 4.95 1.09
C ALA A 145 4.18 6.36 0.49
N LEU A 146 3.17 6.73 -0.30
CA LEU A 146 3.04 8.07 -0.86
C LEU A 146 2.69 9.11 0.22
N LEU A 147 1.68 8.84 1.05
CA LEU A 147 1.19 9.73 2.10
C LEU A 147 2.25 9.95 3.20
N GLU A 148 2.96 8.90 3.60
CA GLU A 148 4.00 8.93 4.62
C GLU A 148 5.36 9.39 4.06
N ARG A 149 5.46 9.69 2.77
CA ARG A 149 6.71 10.08 2.08
C ARG A 149 7.83 9.04 2.24
N ARG A 150 7.49 7.74 2.19
CA ARG A 150 8.40 6.59 2.34
C ARG A 150 8.65 5.82 1.04
N GLY A 151 8.70 6.51 -0.08
CA GLY A 151 9.09 5.93 -1.36
C GLY A 151 10.60 5.91 -1.59
N ALA A 152 11.02 5.45 -2.75
CA ALA A 152 12.42 5.40 -3.14
C ALA A 152 12.96 6.80 -3.50
N ALA A 153 14.23 7.06 -3.18
CA ALA A 153 14.92 8.24 -3.68
C ALA A 153 14.93 8.21 -5.22
N THR A 154 14.29 9.20 -5.82
CA THR A 154 13.98 9.23 -7.26
C THR A 154 14.64 10.44 -7.93
N ALA A 155 15.14 10.26 -9.16
CA ALA A 155 15.60 11.34 -10.02
C ALA A 155 14.61 11.62 -11.14
N LEU A 156 14.38 12.90 -11.44
CA LEU A 156 13.61 13.32 -12.61
C LEU A 156 14.55 13.70 -13.75
N PHE A 157 14.37 13.07 -14.91
CA PHE A 157 15.00 13.45 -16.17
C PHE A 157 13.96 14.07 -17.09
N ILE A 158 14.13 15.35 -17.40
CA ILE A 158 13.12 16.13 -18.12
C ILE A 158 13.78 16.95 -19.25
N THR A 159 13.06 17.20 -20.34
CA THR A 159 13.54 18.05 -21.44
C THR A 159 14.07 19.38 -20.92
N ARG A 160 15.22 19.82 -21.43
CA ARG A 160 15.85 21.10 -21.07
C ARG A 160 14.89 22.28 -21.24
N GLY A 161 14.86 23.16 -20.21
CA GLY A 161 13.95 24.29 -20.07
C GLY A 161 12.67 23.98 -19.30
N PHE A 162 12.51 22.75 -18.78
CA PHE A 162 11.37 22.33 -17.97
C PHE A 162 11.75 21.83 -16.57
N GLY A 163 12.98 22.09 -16.11
CA GLY A 163 13.47 21.64 -14.81
C GLY A 163 12.61 22.06 -13.61
N ASP A 164 11.95 23.20 -13.70
CA ASP A 164 11.06 23.72 -12.65
C ASP A 164 9.59 23.37 -12.85
N LEU A 165 9.23 22.61 -13.89
CA LEU A 165 7.84 22.33 -14.26
C LEU A 165 7.01 21.80 -13.10
N LEU A 166 7.50 20.79 -12.37
CA LEU A 166 6.78 20.19 -11.26
C LEU A 166 6.74 21.07 -10.00
N ARG A 167 7.70 21.99 -9.85
CA ARG A 167 7.69 22.99 -8.78
C ARG A 167 6.67 24.09 -9.05
N ILE A 168 6.58 24.52 -10.32
CA ILE A 168 5.58 25.50 -10.76
C ILE A 168 4.18 24.88 -10.73
N GLY A 169 4.04 23.63 -11.24
CA GLY A 169 2.77 22.91 -11.32
C GLY A 169 1.73 23.73 -12.09
N THR A 170 0.50 23.74 -11.62
CA THR A 170 -0.63 24.51 -12.17
C THR A 170 -0.68 25.95 -11.66
N GLN A 171 0.29 26.37 -10.86
CA GLN A 171 0.35 27.68 -10.17
C GLN A 171 -0.77 27.87 -9.12
N GLN A 172 -1.53 26.85 -8.81
CA GLN A 172 -2.50 26.87 -7.71
C GLN A 172 -1.79 27.08 -6.37
N ARG A 173 -2.43 27.86 -5.50
CA ARG A 173 -1.98 28.07 -4.13
C ARG A 173 -2.60 26.99 -3.24
N PRO A 174 -1.83 26.26 -2.42
CA PRO A 174 -2.39 25.34 -1.43
C PRO A 174 -3.36 26.04 -0.47
N GLU A 175 -3.01 27.24 -0.06
CA GLU A 175 -3.83 28.13 0.76
C GLU A 175 -4.05 29.46 0.01
N LEU A 176 -5.29 29.72 -0.39
CA LEU A 176 -5.64 30.83 -1.27
C LEU A 176 -5.25 32.20 -0.68
N PHE A 177 -5.41 32.37 0.63
CA PHE A 177 -5.21 33.64 1.35
C PHE A 177 -3.86 33.71 2.11
N ALA A 178 -3.02 32.69 2.01
CA ALA A 178 -1.71 32.72 2.64
C ALA A 178 -0.82 33.81 2.04
N LEU A 179 -0.19 34.62 2.89
CA LEU A 179 0.79 35.63 2.45
C LEU A 179 2.13 34.98 2.03
N ASP A 180 2.51 33.87 2.70
CA ASP A 180 3.67 33.05 2.37
C ASP A 180 3.20 31.73 1.75
N VAL A 181 3.29 31.63 0.42
CA VAL A 181 2.81 30.48 -0.34
C VAL A 181 3.88 29.40 -0.31
N ARG A 182 3.66 28.35 0.48
CA ARG A 182 4.53 27.16 0.57
C ARG A 182 3.89 25.99 -0.13
N LYS A 183 4.54 25.52 -1.21
CA LYS A 183 4.14 24.26 -1.87
C LYS A 183 4.83 23.08 -1.21
N PRO A 184 4.18 21.90 -1.16
CA PRO A 184 4.83 20.67 -0.73
C PRO A 184 6.09 20.41 -1.58
N PRO A 185 7.18 19.89 -0.99
CA PRO A 185 8.36 19.52 -1.76
C PRO A 185 8.01 18.42 -2.78
N PRO A 186 8.61 18.42 -3.97
CA PRO A 186 8.42 17.38 -4.96
C PRO A 186 8.86 16.01 -4.42
N LEU A 187 8.36 14.94 -5.03
CA LEU A 187 8.71 13.56 -4.65
C LEU A 187 10.12 13.14 -5.09
N TYR A 188 10.71 13.84 -6.07
CA TYR A 188 12.07 13.52 -6.51
C TYR A 188 13.13 14.22 -5.67
N ALA A 189 14.24 13.54 -5.44
CA ALA A 189 15.40 14.03 -4.70
C ALA A 189 16.39 14.83 -5.59
N ALA A 190 16.41 14.53 -6.89
CA ALA A 190 17.28 15.18 -7.87
C ALA A 190 16.53 15.35 -9.19
N ALA A 191 16.93 16.36 -9.96
CA ALA A 191 16.44 16.57 -11.33
C ALA A 191 17.62 16.87 -12.28
N ALA A 192 17.51 16.36 -13.51
CA ALA A 192 18.45 16.67 -14.60
C ALA A 192 17.70 17.06 -15.86
N GLU A 193 18.10 18.17 -16.45
CA GLU A 193 17.62 18.59 -17.75
C GLU A 193 18.34 17.82 -18.86
N VAL A 194 17.57 17.27 -19.79
CA VAL A 194 18.05 16.48 -20.93
C VAL A 194 18.08 17.34 -22.17
N VAL A 195 19.22 17.38 -22.82
CA VAL A 195 19.39 18.08 -24.08
C VAL A 195 18.75 17.24 -25.19
N GLU A 196 17.55 17.60 -25.54
CA GLU A 196 16.74 17.02 -26.63
C GLU A 196 15.54 17.92 -26.93
N ARG A 197 14.95 17.80 -28.09
CA ARG A 197 13.67 18.43 -28.40
C ARG A 197 12.97 17.71 -29.56
N ARG A 198 11.71 17.34 -29.34
CA ARG A 198 10.79 16.95 -30.38
C ARG A 198 9.72 18.01 -30.59
N ALA A 199 9.25 18.16 -31.83
CA ALA A 199 8.09 18.96 -32.18
C ALA A 199 6.78 18.21 -31.93
N ALA A 200 5.66 18.91 -31.98
CA ALA A 200 4.34 18.32 -31.79
C ALA A 200 3.93 17.31 -32.86
N ASP A 201 4.48 17.42 -34.07
CA ASP A 201 4.30 16.47 -35.17
C ASP A 201 5.18 15.19 -35.03
N GLY A 202 6.09 15.16 -34.02
CA GLY A 202 7.01 14.06 -33.76
C GLY A 202 8.38 14.22 -34.44
N SER A 203 8.61 15.28 -35.24
CA SER A 203 9.91 15.54 -35.83
C SER A 203 10.96 15.89 -34.76
N VAL A 204 12.22 15.56 -35.03
CA VAL A 204 13.34 15.84 -34.11
C VAL A 204 13.91 17.22 -34.44
N LEU A 205 13.73 18.16 -33.51
CA LEU A 205 14.33 19.51 -33.58
C LEU A 205 15.74 19.54 -33.01
N VAL A 206 15.97 18.81 -31.92
CA VAL A 206 17.27 18.61 -31.27
C VAL A 206 17.43 17.14 -30.96
N PRO A 207 18.43 16.45 -31.52
CA PRO A 207 18.73 15.07 -31.19
C PRO A 207 19.01 14.89 -29.68
N LEU A 208 18.71 13.70 -29.16
CA LEU A 208 19.05 13.37 -27.78
C LEU A 208 20.58 13.29 -27.61
N ASP A 209 21.11 14.09 -26.72
CA ASP A 209 22.51 14.00 -26.27
C ASP A 209 22.61 12.91 -25.18
N VAL A 210 22.84 11.68 -25.65
CA VAL A 210 22.91 10.48 -24.77
C VAL A 210 24.12 10.56 -23.83
N ASP A 211 25.25 11.12 -24.28
CA ASP A 211 26.48 11.15 -23.48
C ASP A 211 26.35 12.17 -22.34
N ALA A 212 25.83 13.36 -22.62
CA ALA A 212 25.55 14.34 -21.56
C ALA A 212 24.50 13.80 -20.55
N ALA A 213 23.46 13.14 -21.03
CA ALA A 213 22.43 12.53 -20.17
C ALA A 213 23.02 11.40 -19.30
N ARG A 214 23.88 10.53 -19.87
CA ARG A 214 24.58 9.49 -19.13
C ARG A 214 25.50 10.08 -18.07
N ALA A 215 26.31 11.07 -18.38
CA ALA A 215 27.18 11.73 -17.40
C ALA A 215 26.38 12.36 -16.25
N ALA A 216 25.22 12.95 -16.53
CA ALA A 216 24.30 13.44 -15.49
C ALA A 216 23.75 12.30 -14.63
N ALA A 217 23.36 11.20 -15.25
CA ALA A 217 22.86 10.00 -14.57
C ALA A 217 23.90 9.39 -13.64
N GLU A 218 25.14 9.23 -14.09
CA GLU A 218 26.24 8.70 -13.28
C GLU A 218 26.52 9.57 -12.04
N ARG A 219 26.50 10.89 -12.18
CA ARG A 219 26.64 11.82 -11.03
C ARG A 219 25.50 11.64 -10.02
N ILE A 220 24.25 11.49 -10.48
CA ILE A 220 23.10 11.28 -9.61
C ILE A 220 23.17 9.89 -8.97
N ALA A 221 23.49 8.85 -9.74
CA ALA A 221 23.63 7.49 -9.24
C ALA A 221 24.72 7.38 -8.15
N PHE A 222 25.79 8.18 -8.26
CA PHE A 222 26.83 8.24 -7.23
C PHE A 222 26.31 8.68 -5.86
N THR A 223 25.22 9.45 -5.79
CA THR A 223 24.55 9.83 -4.52
C THR A 223 23.67 8.72 -3.92
N GLY A 224 23.60 7.54 -4.53
CA GLY A 224 22.81 6.41 -4.06
C GLY A 224 21.37 6.35 -4.66
N VAL A 225 20.97 7.31 -5.50
CA VAL A 225 19.67 7.26 -6.18
C VAL A 225 19.65 6.17 -7.24
N ARG A 226 18.64 5.27 -7.19
CA ARG A 226 18.52 4.12 -8.09
C ARG A 226 17.21 4.08 -8.85
N SER A 227 16.30 5.02 -8.59
CA SER A 227 15.01 5.13 -9.29
C SER A 227 14.98 6.40 -10.12
N ALA A 228 14.43 6.31 -11.34
CA ALA A 228 14.35 7.44 -12.26
C ALA A 228 12.97 7.54 -12.91
N ALA A 229 12.46 8.78 -12.98
CA ALA A 229 11.34 9.17 -13.82
C ALA A 229 11.88 9.90 -15.06
N VAL A 230 11.40 9.55 -16.24
CA VAL A 230 11.74 10.20 -17.49
C VAL A 230 10.48 10.84 -18.08
N ALA A 231 10.52 12.14 -18.33
CA ALA A 231 9.40 12.87 -18.94
C ALA A 231 9.92 13.86 -19.98
N LEU A 232 9.87 13.46 -21.25
CA LEU A 232 10.34 14.28 -22.35
C LEU A 232 9.17 14.93 -23.11
N ALA A 233 9.43 16.12 -23.64
CA ALA A 233 8.46 16.87 -24.43
C ALA A 233 8.02 16.05 -25.64
N HIS A 234 6.70 15.99 -25.88
CA HIS A 234 6.08 15.26 -26.99
C HIS A 234 6.39 13.75 -27.09
N ALA A 235 6.95 13.13 -26.04
CA ALA A 235 7.25 11.70 -26.00
C ALA A 235 6.00 10.81 -26.14
N PHE A 236 4.81 11.33 -25.82
CA PHE A 236 3.54 10.65 -26.08
C PHE A 236 3.31 10.38 -27.57
N ARG A 237 3.88 11.20 -28.46
CA ARG A 237 3.80 11.06 -29.92
C ARG A 237 4.81 10.06 -30.45
N ASP A 238 6.05 10.13 -29.96
CA ASP A 238 7.13 9.21 -30.30
C ASP A 238 8.05 9.02 -29.09
N PRO A 239 8.05 7.82 -28.46
CA PRO A 239 8.81 7.55 -27.25
C PRO A 239 10.29 7.24 -27.48
N ALA A 240 10.83 7.38 -28.70
CA ALA A 240 12.18 6.93 -29.04
C ALA A 240 13.27 7.55 -28.16
N HIS A 241 13.18 8.87 -27.84
CA HIS A 241 14.13 9.55 -26.97
C HIS A 241 14.02 9.04 -25.51
N GLU A 242 12.81 8.86 -24.95
CA GLU A 242 12.64 8.29 -23.61
C GLU A 242 13.21 6.89 -23.51
N ARG A 243 12.95 6.03 -24.50
CA ARG A 243 13.48 4.67 -24.56
C ARG A 243 15.01 4.62 -24.70
N ALA A 244 15.58 5.53 -25.49
CA ALA A 244 17.03 5.65 -25.61
C ALA A 244 17.66 6.11 -24.29
N LEU A 245 17.07 7.11 -23.65
CA LEU A 245 17.51 7.61 -22.35
C LEU A 245 17.38 6.53 -21.27
N ALA A 246 16.29 5.76 -21.24
CA ALA A 246 16.12 4.65 -20.30
C ALA A 246 17.25 3.61 -20.37
N ARG A 247 17.71 3.29 -21.59
CA ARG A 247 18.87 2.40 -21.76
C ARG A 247 20.14 3.00 -21.15
N ALA A 248 20.39 4.28 -21.38
CA ALA A 248 21.53 4.99 -20.79
C ALA A 248 21.47 5.06 -19.28
N LEU A 249 20.27 5.31 -18.70
CA LEU A 249 20.05 5.34 -17.25
C LEU A 249 20.31 3.96 -16.61
N ARG A 250 19.82 2.89 -17.22
CA ARG A 250 20.10 1.52 -16.74
C ARG A 250 21.59 1.19 -16.80
N ALA A 251 22.27 1.60 -17.85
CA ALA A 251 23.74 1.45 -17.96
C ALA A 251 24.49 2.27 -16.91
N ALA A 252 23.93 3.42 -16.45
CA ALA A 252 24.46 4.23 -15.37
C ALA A 252 24.12 3.72 -13.95
N GLY A 253 23.42 2.58 -13.82
CA GLY A 253 23.10 1.93 -12.55
C GLY A 253 21.74 2.26 -11.94
N PHE A 254 20.81 2.83 -12.73
CA PHE A 254 19.41 2.96 -12.29
C PHE A 254 18.70 1.62 -12.43
N GLU A 255 18.14 1.12 -11.35
CA GLU A 255 17.45 -0.18 -11.27
C GLU A 255 16.00 -0.08 -11.71
N HIS A 256 15.34 1.05 -11.38
CA HIS A 256 13.96 1.32 -11.74
C HIS A 256 13.89 2.57 -12.62
N VAL A 257 13.24 2.47 -13.78
CA VAL A 257 13.08 3.58 -14.73
C VAL A 257 11.66 3.62 -15.25
N SER A 258 10.94 4.67 -14.92
CA SER A 258 9.56 4.94 -15.30
C SER A 258 9.52 5.94 -16.46
N LEU A 259 8.92 5.54 -17.58
CA LEU A 259 8.80 6.38 -18.79
C LEU A 259 7.41 7.00 -18.86
N SER A 260 7.34 8.31 -18.97
CA SER A 260 6.09 9.05 -19.02
C SER A 260 5.20 8.66 -20.20
N SER A 261 5.82 8.34 -21.35
CA SER A 261 5.13 7.92 -22.57
C SER A 261 4.49 6.53 -22.48
N GLU A 262 5.01 5.65 -21.59
CA GLU A 262 4.47 4.30 -21.39
C GLU A 262 3.39 4.28 -20.30
N LEU A 263 3.52 5.15 -19.29
CA LEU A 263 2.61 5.21 -18.15
C LEU A 263 1.35 6.04 -18.44
N ALA A 264 1.51 7.13 -19.19
CA ALA A 264 0.45 8.07 -19.51
C ALA A 264 0.66 8.65 -20.92
N PRO A 265 0.30 7.91 -21.99
CA PRO A 265 0.57 8.30 -23.39
C PRO A 265 -0.41 9.40 -23.87
N PHE A 266 -0.55 10.48 -23.09
CA PHE A 266 -1.44 11.60 -23.35
C PHE A 266 -0.67 12.90 -23.54
N ILE A 267 -1.33 13.90 -24.13
CA ILE A 267 -0.82 15.26 -24.19
C ILE A 267 -0.76 15.87 -22.78
N GLY A 268 0.17 16.75 -22.53
CA GLY A 268 0.34 17.41 -21.22
C GLY A 268 1.59 16.89 -20.48
N LEU A 269 2.70 17.62 -20.63
CA LEU A 269 4.00 17.23 -20.04
C LEU A 269 3.93 17.18 -18.51
N LEU A 270 3.26 18.16 -17.87
CA LEU A 270 3.16 18.23 -16.42
C LEU A 270 2.53 16.95 -15.83
N ALA A 271 1.32 16.60 -16.27
CA ALA A 271 0.60 15.44 -15.75
C ALA A 271 1.33 14.11 -16.02
N ARG A 272 1.98 13.99 -17.19
CA ARG A 272 2.83 12.82 -17.50
C ARG A 272 4.05 12.74 -16.59
N ALA A 273 4.70 13.88 -16.32
CA ALA A 273 5.89 13.92 -15.47
C ALA A 273 5.52 13.61 -14.00
N GLU A 274 4.43 14.15 -13.48
CA GLU A 274 3.91 13.83 -12.15
C GLU A 274 3.63 12.33 -12.01
N THR A 275 2.91 11.74 -12.98
CA THR A 275 2.62 10.30 -13.02
C THR A 275 3.89 9.45 -13.05
N ALA A 276 4.88 9.83 -13.88
CA ALA A 276 6.15 9.11 -13.97
C ALA A 276 6.96 9.19 -12.67
N VAL A 277 6.95 10.35 -12.01
CA VAL A 277 7.62 10.54 -10.71
C VAL A 277 6.95 9.70 -9.63
N VAL A 278 5.62 9.66 -9.56
CA VAL A 278 4.89 8.80 -8.62
C VAL A 278 5.21 7.33 -8.85
N ASP A 279 5.17 6.88 -10.10
CA ASP A 279 5.47 5.48 -10.43
C ASP A 279 6.93 5.11 -10.08
N ALA A 280 7.89 5.96 -10.41
CA ALA A 280 9.30 5.76 -10.06
C ALA A 280 9.54 5.78 -8.54
N TYR A 281 8.82 6.63 -7.81
CA TYR A 281 8.90 6.75 -6.36
C TYR A 281 8.37 5.51 -5.64
N LEU A 282 7.28 4.94 -6.14
CA LEU A 282 6.61 3.78 -5.55
C LEU A 282 7.13 2.44 -6.09
N GLY A 283 7.71 2.42 -7.30
CA GLY A 283 8.10 1.21 -8.02
C GLY A 283 8.96 0.24 -7.20
N PRO A 284 10.06 0.67 -6.58
CA PRO A 284 10.88 -0.21 -5.75
C PRO A 284 10.15 -0.75 -4.52
N VAL A 285 9.28 0.04 -3.89
CA VAL A 285 8.49 -0.36 -2.70
C VAL A 285 7.48 -1.43 -3.06
N ILE A 286 6.71 -1.19 -4.12
CA ILE A 286 5.69 -2.15 -4.58
C ILE A 286 6.33 -3.38 -5.20
N GLY A 287 7.39 -3.21 -6.00
CA GLY A 287 8.12 -4.31 -6.61
C GLY A 287 8.71 -5.26 -5.57
N GLY A 288 9.38 -4.72 -4.54
CA GLY A 288 9.94 -5.51 -3.44
C GLY A 288 8.86 -6.26 -2.65
N TYR A 289 7.74 -5.61 -2.36
CA TYR A 289 6.59 -6.23 -1.70
C TYR A 289 5.99 -7.39 -2.50
N LEU A 290 5.70 -7.17 -3.79
CA LEU A 290 5.11 -8.20 -4.64
C LEU A 290 6.06 -9.37 -4.87
N GLU A 291 7.36 -9.10 -5.00
CA GLU A 291 8.39 -10.14 -5.12
C GLU A 291 8.51 -10.95 -3.82
N GLY A 292 8.43 -10.30 -2.65
CA GLY A 292 8.37 -10.97 -1.35
C GLY A 292 7.20 -11.95 -1.27
N VAL A 293 6.00 -11.49 -1.64
CA VAL A 293 4.82 -12.37 -1.68
C VAL A 293 5.01 -13.50 -2.70
N ARG A 294 5.42 -13.18 -3.94
CA ARG A 294 5.56 -14.16 -5.04
C ARG A 294 6.54 -15.29 -4.72
N ARG A 295 7.67 -14.96 -4.09
CA ARG A 295 8.70 -15.92 -3.71
C ARG A 295 8.16 -17.02 -2.81
N GLU A 296 7.34 -16.66 -1.83
CA GLU A 296 6.80 -17.61 -0.86
C GLU A 296 5.63 -18.43 -1.41
N LEU A 297 5.00 -17.99 -2.51
CA LEU A 297 3.93 -18.76 -3.15
C LEU A 297 4.42 -20.00 -3.94
N GLY A 298 5.72 -20.18 -4.12
CA GLY A 298 6.32 -21.40 -4.66
C GLY A 298 5.76 -21.87 -6.02
N GLY A 299 5.41 -20.94 -6.92
CA GLY A 299 4.76 -21.23 -8.21
C GLY A 299 3.24 -21.13 -8.20
N GLY A 300 2.63 -20.75 -7.07
CA GLY A 300 1.23 -20.32 -6.99
C GLY A 300 0.96 -19.08 -7.87
N ARG A 301 -0.29 -18.88 -8.27
CA ARG A 301 -0.69 -17.73 -9.09
C ARG A 301 -0.97 -16.52 -8.22
N LEU A 302 -0.33 -15.40 -8.52
CA LEU A 302 -0.60 -14.11 -7.91
C LEU A 302 -1.26 -13.17 -8.93
N HIS A 303 -2.34 -12.52 -8.53
CA HIS A 303 -2.94 -11.41 -9.26
C HIS A 303 -3.11 -10.24 -8.30
N VAL A 304 -2.85 -9.03 -8.80
CA VAL A 304 -2.90 -7.80 -8.01
C VAL A 304 -4.03 -6.93 -8.52
N MET A 305 -4.82 -6.39 -7.61
CA MET A 305 -5.89 -5.44 -7.91
C MET A 305 -5.31 -4.08 -8.30
N THR A 306 -5.80 -3.52 -9.39
CA THR A 306 -5.45 -2.16 -9.82
C THR A 306 -6.48 -1.15 -9.32
N SER A 307 -6.14 0.13 -9.34
CA SER A 307 -7.07 1.25 -9.08
C SER A 307 -8.30 1.25 -10.00
N ALA A 308 -8.19 0.62 -11.18
CA ALA A 308 -9.31 0.45 -12.11
C ALA A 308 -10.24 -0.73 -11.79
N GLY A 309 -10.00 -1.46 -10.68
CA GLY A 309 -10.81 -2.61 -10.28
C GLY A 309 -10.54 -3.90 -11.06
N GLY A 310 -9.54 -3.91 -11.93
CA GLY A 310 -9.08 -5.09 -12.65
C GLY A 310 -7.98 -5.84 -11.91
N LEU A 311 -7.82 -7.14 -12.22
CA LEU A 311 -6.74 -7.97 -11.71
C LEU A 311 -5.69 -8.18 -12.80
N VAL A 312 -4.43 -7.90 -12.48
CA VAL A 312 -3.28 -8.12 -13.38
C VAL A 312 -2.22 -8.99 -12.72
N ARG A 313 -1.34 -9.57 -13.52
CA ARG A 313 -0.18 -10.29 -12.98
C ARG A 313 0.85 -9.29 -12.41
N PRO A 314 1.70 -9.70 -11.46
CA PRO A 314 2.73 -8.82 -10.88
C PRO A 314 3.64 -8.18 -11.93
N GLU A 315 3.97 -8.90 -13.01
CA GLU A 315 4.83 -8.41 -14.09
C GLU A 315 4.20 -7.26 -14.89
N ASP A 316 2.86 -7.25 -14.99
CA ASP A 316 2.08 -6.25 -15.71
C ASP A 316 1.62 -5.10 -14.79
N PHE A 317 1.84 -5.21 -13.47
CA PHE A 317 1.39 -4.23 -12.48
C PHE A 317 2.32 -3.01 -12.45
N ARG A 318 1.75 -1.82 -12.55
CA ARG A 318 2.48 -0.55 -12.41
C ARG A 318 2.23 0.04 -11.04
N ALA A 319 3.26 0.60 -10.43
CA ALA A 319 3.17 1.11 -9.07
C ALA A 319 2.13 2.24 -8.93
N LYS A 320 1.96 3.09 -9.95
CA LYS A 320 0.91 4.11 -10.01
C LYS A 320 -0.52 3.56 -9.91
N ASP A 321 -0.73 2.30 -10.31
CA ASP A 321 -2.05 1.65 -10.31
C ASP A 321 -2.39 1.02 -8.93
N SER A 322 -1.49 1.14 -7.93
CA SER A 322 -1.71 0.64 -6.57
C SER A 322 -2.49 1.61 -5.67
N LEU A 323 -2.61 2.88 -6.05
CA LEU A 323 -2.99 3.96 -5.14
C LEU A 323 -4.43 3.90 -4.62
N LEU A 324 -5.35 3.33 -5.39
CA LEU A 324 -6.74 3.10 -4.99
C LEU A 324 -7.13 1.61 -5.04
N SER A 325 -6.15 0.71 -4.99
CA SER A 325 -6.35 -0.74 -5.15
C SER A 325 -7.26 -1.35 -4.08
N GLY A 326 -7.11 -0.96 -2.80
CA GLY A 326 -7.97 -1.42 -1.71
C GLY A 326 -9.42 -0.96 -1.89
N PRO A 327 -9.69 0.36 -1.94
CA PRO A 327 -11.03 0.89 -2.22
C PRO A 327 -11.68 0.33 -3.49
N ALA A 328 -10.91 0.16 -4.59
CA ALA A 328 -11.40 -0.43 -5.82
C ALA A 328 -11.89 -1.88 -5.62
N GLY A 329 -11.18 -2.66 -4.82
CA GLY A 329 -11.60 -4.01 -4.43
C GLY A 329 -12.94 -4.00 -3.68
N GLY A 330 -13.14 -3.03 -2.78
CA GLY A 330 -14.39 -2.81 -2.05
C GLY A 330 -15.56 -2.50 -2.98
N VAL A 331 -15.36 -1.60 -3.96
CA VAL A 331 -16.38 -1.23 -4.96
C VAL A 331 -16.76 -2.44 -5.82
N VAL A 332 -15.78 -3.20 -6.31
CA VAL A 332 -16.03 -4.44 -7.08
C VAL A 332 -16.81 -5.45 -6.25
N GLY A 333 -16.47 -5.60 -4.97
CA GLY A 333 -17.18 -6.48 -4.02
C GLY A 333 -18.62 -6.03 -3.80
N ALA A 334 -18.86 -4.74 -3.57
CA ALA A 334 -20.20 -4.14 -3.41
C ALA A 334 -21.06 -4.33 -4.66
N ALA A 335 -20.50 -4.10 -5.85
CA ALA A 335 -21.20 -4.34 -7.12
C ALA A 335 -21.63 -5.80 -7.28
N LEU A 336 -20.74 -6.73 -6.94
CA LEU A 336 -21.04 -8.17 -7.00
C LEU A 336 -22.13 -8.56 -5.99
N ALA A 337 -22.06 -8.05 -4.76
CA ALA A 337 -23.09 -8.28 -3.73
C ALA A 337 -24.44 -7.73 -4.16
N GLY A 338 -24.48 -6.50 -4.72
CA GLY A 338 -25.70 -5.90 -5.28
C GLY A 338 -26.34 -6.78 -6.35
N ARG A 339 -25.55 -7.19 -7.35
CA ARG A 339 -26.01 -8.06 -8.44
C ARG A 339 -26.58 -9.39 -7.91
N ARG A 340 -25.90 -10.04 -6.95
CA ARG A 340 -26.38 -11.27 -6.32
C ARG A 340 -27.68 -11.10 -5.55
N SER A 341 -27.92 -9.90 -5.02
CA SER A 341 -29.16 -9.52 -4.34
C SER A 341 -30.26 -9.01 -5.29
N GLY A 342 -30.03 -9.07 -6.61
CA GLY A 342 -31.01 -8.62 -7.62
C GLY A 342 -31.00 -7.13 -7.91
N HIS A 343 -29.98 -6.40 -7.46
CA HIS A 343 -29.85 -4.94 -7.66
C HIS A 343 -28.69 -4.61 -8.61
N ALA A 344 -29.02 -3.95 -9.74
CA ALA A 344 -28.00 -3.45 -10.67
C ALA A 344 -27.39 -2.11 -10.21
N ARG A 345 -28.09 -1.39 -9.35
CA ARG A 345 -27.66 -0.11 -8.77
C ARG A 345 -27.27 -0.31 -7.32
N ALA A 346 -26.10 0.18 -6.95
CA ALA A 346 -25.59 0.09 -5.59
C ALA A 346 -24.72 1.33 -5.26
N ILE A 347 -24.68 1.67 -3.99
CA ILE A 347 -23.68 2.58 -3.44
C ILE A 347 -22.77 1.72 -2.59
N ALA A 348 -21.48 1.70 -2.94
CA ALA A 348 -20.43 1.19 -2.06
C ALA A 348 -20.15 2.25 -1.01
N PHE A 349 -20.15 1.86 0.26
CA PHE A 349 -19.88 2.74 1.39
C PHE A 349 -18.97 2.00 2.37
N ASP A 350 -17.73 2.44 2.45
CA ASP A 350 -16.71 1.85 3.32
C ASP A 350 -16.23 2.89 4.32
N MET A 351 -16.73 2.80 5.55
CA MET A 351 -16.37 3.70 6.64
C MET A 351 -15.29 3.08 7.50
N GLY A 352 -14.05 3.52 7.31
CA GLY A 352 -12.91 3.18 8.15
C GLY A 352 -12.83 3.99 9.45
N GLY A 353 -11.67 3.95 10.09
CA GLY A 353 -11.41 4.74 11.30
C GLY A 353 -11.19 6.24 11.00
N THR A 354 -10.63 6.58 9.86
CA THR A 354 -10.17 7.95 9.52
C THR A 354 -10.96 8.58 8.39
N SER A 355 -11.37 7.78 7.41
CA SER A 355 -12.07 8.23 6.20
C SER A 355 -13.19 7.28 5.82
N THR A 356 -14.06 7.75 4.96
CA THR A 356 -15.12 6.97 4.34
C THR A 356 -14.97 7.06 2.82
N ASP A 357 -14.85 5.92 2.17
CA ASP A 357 -14.82 5.80 0.72
C ASP A 357 -16.20 5.47 0.19
N VAL A 358 -16.66 6.25 -0.80
CA VAL A 358 -17.99 6.11 -1.40
C VAL A 358 -17.84 6.00 -2.91
N ALA A 359 -18.55 5.05 -3.51
CA ALA A 359 -18.61 4.91 -4.96
C ALA A 359 -20.01 4.52 -5.41
N ARG A 360 -20.40 4.99 -6.58
CA ARG A 360 -21.64 4.62 -7.24
C ARG A 360 -21.40 3.53 -8.28
N VAL A 361 -22.30 2.56 -8.30
CA VAL A 361 -22.38 1.53 -9.34
C VAL A 361 -23.78 1.61 -9.97
N ASP A 362 -23.87 1.81 -11.27
CA ASP A 362 -25.13 1.87 -12.00
C ASP A 362 -25.09 0.95 -13.23
N GLY A 363 -25.17 -0.35 -12.98
CA GLY A 363 -24.93 -1.40 -13.99
C GLY A 363 -23.45 -1.64 -14.26
N ASP A 364 -22.71 -0.60 -14.60
CA ASP A 364 -21.26 -0.60 -14.82
C ASP A 364 -20.54 0.31 -13.81
N PHE A 365 -19.20 0.20 -13.79
CA PHE A 365 -18.37 1.06 -12.97
C PHE A 365 -18.17 2.43 -13.62
N GLU A 366 -18.09 3.46 -12.81
CA GLU A 366 -17.64 4.77 -13.24
C GLU A 366 -16.13 4.87 -13.15
N TYR A 367 -15.50 5.49 -14.16
CA TYR A 367 -14.05 5.65 -14.23
C TYR A 367 -13.67 7.12 -14.31
N VAL A 368 -12.57 7.44 -13.62
CA VAL A 368 -11.82 8.69 -13.78
C VAL A 368 -10.48 8.39 -14.43
N TRP A 369 -9.99 9.29 -15.27
CA TRP A 369 -8.72 9.16 -15.98
C TRP A 369 -7.61 9.99 -15.37
N GLU A 370 -7.96 10.89 -14.50
CA GLU A 370 -7.06 11.73 -13.75
C GLU A 370 -7.60 11.85 -12.33
N HIS A 371 -6.73 11.61 -11.35
CA HIS A 371 -7.08 11.69 -9.94
C HIS A 371 -5.87 12.19 -9.14
N GLU A 372 -6.10 12.63 -7.93
CA GLU A 372 -5.07 13.13 -7.03
C GLU A 372 -5.03 12.29 -5.76
N VAL A 373 -3.82 11.88 -5.35
CA VAL A 373 -3.57 11.18 -4.10
C VAL A 373 -2.37 11.80 -3.41
N GLY A 374 -2.53 12.26 -2.16
CA GLY A 374 -1.44 12.83 -1.38
C GLY A 374 -0.78 14.06 -2.01
N GLY A 375 -1.55 14.87 -2.75
CA GLY A 375 -1.09 16.05 -3.46
C GLY A 375 -0.30 15.74 -4.73
N ALA A 376 -0.32 14.49 -5.21
CA ALA A 376 0.28 14.08 -6.47
C ALA A 376 -0.82 13.72 -7.49
N ARG A 377 -0.73 14.31 -8.69
CA ARG A 377 -1.64 14.06 -9.80
C ARG A 377 -1.20 12.80 -10.55
N ILE A 378 -2.15 11.93 -10.84
CA ILE A 378 -1.93 10.69 -11.55
C ILE A 378 -2.85 10.61 -12.76
N VAL A 379 -2.29 10.39 -13.93
CA VAL A 379 -3.02 10.08 -15.16
C VAL A 379 -3.02 8.58 -15.35
N ALA A 380 -4.07 7.95 -14.85
CA ALA A 380 -4.31 6.52 -14.95
C ALA A 380 -5.81 6.25 -14.79
N PRO A 381 -6.36 5.19 -15.41
CA PRO A 381 -7.74 4.79 -15.13
C PRO A 381 -7.86 4.34 -13.68
N ALA A 382 -8.85 4.89 -12.98
CA ALA A 382 -9.24 4.48 -11.64
C ALA A 382 -10.76 4.45 -11.54
N LEU A 383 -11.29 3.64 -10.62
CA LEU A 383 -12.71 3.74 -10.28
C LEU A 383 -12.99 5.12 -9.66
N ALA A 384 -14.14 5.70 -9.99
CA ALA A 384 -14.59 6.95 -9.39
C ALA A 384 -14.98 6.70 -7.93
N ILE A 385 -14.05 6.99 -7.03
CA ILE A 385 -14.19 6.81 -5.58
C ILE A 385 -14.00 8.17 -4.93
N GLU A 386 -14.96 8.60 -4.15
CA GLU A 386 -14.91 9.83 -3.38
C GLU A 386 -14.55 9.48 -1.93
N SER A 387 -13.49 10.07 -1.41
CA SER A 387 -13.08 9.92 -0.02
C SER A 387 -13.44 11.13 0.80
N VAL A 388 -14.15 10.91 1.90
CA VAL A 388 -14.52 11.96 2.86
C VAL A 388 -13.73 11.75 4.14
N ALA A 389 -13.16 12.83 4.68
CA ALA A 389 -12.42 12.79 5.95
C ALA A 389 -13.39 12.68 7.15
N ALA A 390 -14.16 11.60 7.19
CA ALA A 390 -15.08 11.24 8.25
C ALA A 390 -15.04 9.73 8.48
N GLY A 391 -14.76 9.31 9.69
CA GLY A 391 -14.62 7.90 10.06
C GLY A 391 -14.98 7.66 11.52
N GLY A 392 -14.88 6.42 11.96
CA GLY A 392 -15.17 6.03 13.34
C GLY A 392 -14.30 6.75 14.37
N GLY A 393 -13.08 7.13 14.02
CA GLY A 393 -12.16 7.91 14.88
C GLY A 393 -12.33 9.42 14.80
N SER A 394 -13.30 9.93 14.03
CA SER A 394 -13.57 11.37 13.96
C SER A 394 -13.94 11.90 15.35
N ILE A 395 -13.24 12.94 15.79
CA ILE A 395 -13.35 13.50 17.13
C ILE A 395 -14.67 14.29 17.24
N CYS A 396 -15.47 13.98 18.25
CA CYS A 396 -16.67 14.69 18.60
C CYS A 396 -16.33 15.80 19.61
N ALA A 397 -16.59 17.05 19.26
CA ALA A 397 -16.37 18.22 20.10
C ALA A 397 -17.61 19.08 20.16
N PHE A 398 -17.76 19.82 21.27
CA PHE A 398 -18.80 20.82 21.43
C PHE A 398 -18.13 22.17 21.67
N ASP A 399 -18.46 23.14 20.84
CA ASP A 399 -17.95 24.50 20.91
C ASP A 399 -19.09 25.53 20.95
N ALA A 400 -18.73 26.81 20.88
CA ALA A 400 -19.73 27.90 20.89
C ALA A 400 -20.71 27.87 19.70
N GLN A 401 -20.41 27.12 18.65
CA GLN A 401 -21.23 26.97 17.45
C GLN A 401 -22.09 25.70 17.48
N GLY A 402 -21.83 24.78 18.44
CA GLY A 402 -22.59 23.55 18.63
C GLY A 402 -21.75 22.28 18.56
N LEU A 403 -22.41 21.15 18.34
CA LEU A 403 -21.76 19.85 18.19
C LEU A 403 -21.03 19.77 16.82
N ARG A 404 -19.75 19.42 16.87
CA ARG A 404 -18.91 19.22 15.69
C ARG A 404 -18.32 17.82 15.70
N VAL A 405 -18.23 17.18 14.50
CA VAL A 405 -17.63 15.87 14.29
C VAL A 405 -16.56 16.00 13.21
N GLY A 406 -15.31 15.71 13.58
CA GLY A 406 -14.15 15.88 12.69
C GLY A 406 -13.88 17.36 12.32
N PRO A 407 -13.03 17.61 11.31
CA PRO A 407 -12.32 16.62 10.46
C PRO A 407 -11.18 15.89 11.18
N GLU A 408 -10.80 16.30 12.39
CA GLU A 408 -9.73 15.67 13.16
C GLU A 408 -10.11 14.25 13.57
N SER A 409 -9.16 13.33 13.48
CA SER A 409 -9.33 11.93 13.89
C SER A 409 -8.39 11.56 15.04
N ALA A 410 -8.89 10.75 15.96
CA ALA A 410 -8.08 10.17 17.04
C ALA A 410 -7.09 9.10 16.53
N GLY A 411 -7.18 8.70 15.28
CA GLY A 411 -6.34 7.67 14.68
C GLY A 411 -6.46 6.32 15.39
N ALA A 412 -5.40 5.51 15.28
CA ALA A 412 -5.31 4.23 15.98
C ALA A 412 -4.67 4.36 17.38
N SER A 413 -3.89 5.42 17.64
CA SER A 413 -3.26 5.73 18.92
C SER A 413 -3.29 7.25 19.16
N PRO A 414 -3.90 7.72 20.24
CA PRO A 414 -4.53 6.97 21.34
C PRO A 414 -5.82 6.24 20.94
N GLY A 415 -6.43 6.59 19.81
CA GLY A 415 -7.70 6.02 19.33
C GLY A 415 -8.92 6.57 20.08
N PRO A 416 -10.11 5.98 19.85
CA PRO A 416 -11.33 6.27 20.59
C PRO A 416 -11.18 6.16 22.11
N ALA A 417 -11.98 6.90 22.88
CA ALA A 417 -11.97 6.84 24.35
C ALA A 417 -12.23 5.42 24.88
N CYS A 418 -13.11 4.67 24.21
CA CYS A 418 -13.45 3.28 24.57
C CYS A 418 -12.28 2.28 24.41
N TYR A 419 -11.19 2.66 23.75
CA TYR A 419 -9.99 1.81 23.68
C TYR A 419 -9.15 1.86 24.99
N GLY A 420 -9.48 2.77 25.91
CA GLY A 420 -8.82 2.84 27.22
C GLY A 420 -7.39 3.42 27.21
N ALA A 421 -6.93 3.96 26.09
CA ALA A 421 -5.59 4.54 25.94
C ALA A 421 -5.56 6.07 26.15
N GLY A 422 -6.62 6.67 26.73
CA GLY A 422 -6.70 8.11 26.98
C GLY A 422 -7.09 8.95 25.77
N GLY A 423 -7.74 8.35 24.79
CA GLY A 423 -8.23 9.02 23.59
C GLY A 423 -9.45 9.92 23.84
N PRO A 424 -9.77 10.83 22.88
CA PRO A 424 -10.94 11.69 22.93
C PRO A 424 -12.23 10.94 22.58
N LEU A 425 -13.38 11.61 22.84
CA LEU A 425 -14.68 11.13 22.37
C LEU A 425 -14.72 11.13 20.84
N THR A 426 -15.14 10.00 20.26
CA THR A 426 -15.22 9.81 18.81
C THR A 426 -16.56 9.20 18.38
N VAL A 427 -16.79 9.10 17.06
CA VAL A 427 -17.96 8.40 16.48
C VAL A 427 -18.02 6.94 16.94
N THR A 428 -16.87 6.27 17.07
CA THR A 428 -16.81 4.88 17.58
C THR A 428 -17.37 4.76 18.99
N ASP A 429 -17.08 5.74 19.85
CA ASP A 429 -17.62 5.76 21.22
C ASP A 429 -19.14 5.93 21.22
N CYS A 430 -19.64 6.81 20.34
CA CYS A 430 -21.08 6.98 20.15
C CYS A 430 -21.75 5.70 19.66
N ASN A 431 -21.16 5.02 18.67
CA ASN A 431 -21.67 3.75 18.16
C ASN A 431 -21.66 2.65 19.22
N LEU A 432 -20.60 2.56 20.01
CA LEU A 432 -20.52 1.60 21.12
C LEU A 432 -21.63 1.82 22.16
N LEU A 433 -21.95 3.09 22.47
CA LEU A 433 -22.98 3.42 23.43
C LEU A 433 -24.40 3.14 22.91
N LEU A 434 -24.59 3.26 21.59
CA LEU A 434 -25.88 3.03 20.94
C LEU A 434 -26.18 1.54 20.66
N GLY A 435 -25.18 0.69 20.66
CA GLY A 435 -25.26 -0.77 20.41
C GLY A 435 -24.89 -1.09 18.98
#